data_c96d51320167ba0f19837a55208e3592
#
_entry.id   c96d51320167ba0f19837a55208e3592
#
_cell.length_a   1.000
_cell.length_b   1.000
_cell.length_c   1.000
_cell.angle_alpha   90.00
_cell.angle_beta   90.00
_cell.angle_gamma   90.00
#
_symmetry.space_group_name_H-M   'P 1'
#
loop_
_entity.id
_entity.type
_entity.pdbx_description
1 polymer ?
#
loop_
_entity_poly.entity_id
_entity_poly.type
_entity_poly.pdbx_seq_one_letter_code
_entity_poly.pdbx_strand_id
1 'polypeptide(L)'
;MHIDNCPVIIRTLYAFERHPQIDVIAVVCLEGWETILQSYANQFEITKLKHIYPGGENGQSSIRNGVFGLECDGYSEEDLVLIHDAVRPLISQEIISSNLAVSMRYGNAITGIKCAEAILESDDRLHSDSSIPRDKLFRTQTPQTFCLRELGKAHREALEKGITNSVATCTLMVELGGRTLYLSPGEERNIKLTNTEDIELYKSLLHTSKESWLK
;
A
#
# COMPACT_ATOMS: atom_id res chain seq x y z
N MET A 1 17.50 2.06 -3.70
CA MET A 1 18.12 0.70 -3.77
C MET A 1 17.81 0.10 -5.13
N HIS A 2 18.81 -0.57 -5.75
CA HIS A 2 18.68 -1.28 -7.02
C HIS A 2 18.81 -2.78 -6.79
N ILE A 3 18.02 -3.56 -7.54
CA ILE A 3 18.12 -5.01 -7.61
C ILE A 3 18.08 -5.37 -9.10
N ASP A 4 19.10 -6.10 -9.59
CA ASP A 4 19.28 -6.43 -11.00
C ASP A 4 19.17 -5.19 -11.91
N ASN A 5 19.94 -4.14 -11.59
CA ASN A 5 20.00 -2.85 -12.31
C ASN A 5 18.67 -2.07 -12.42
N CYS A 6 17.62 -2.46 -11.66
CA CYS A 6 16.34 -1.77 -11.62
C CYS A 6 16.06 -1.25 -10.21
N PRO A 7 15.72 0.04 -10.03
CA PRO A 7 15.27 0.56 -8.75
C PRO A 7 14.03 -0.19 -8.26
N VAL A 8 13.96 -0.50 -6.96
CA VAL A 8 12.82 -1.22 -6.37
C VAL A 8 11.50 -0.48 -6.64
N ILE A 9 11.49 0.85 -6.50
CA ILE A 9 10.29 1.65 -6.77
C ILE A 9 9.81 1.48 -8.22
N ILE A 10 10.71 1.42 -9.20
CA ILE A 10 10.33 1.22 -10.61
C ILE A 10 9.66 -0.12 -10.82
N ARG A 11 10.11 -1.17 -10.14
CA ARG A 11 9.44 -2.48 -10.20
C ARG A 11 8.03 -2.42 -9.65
N THR A 12 7.81 -1.67 -8.58
CA THR A 12 6.48 -1.42 -8.04
C THR A 12 5.63 -0.63 -9.03
N LEU A 13 6.16 0.46 -9.58
CA LEU A 13 5.45 1.29 -10.54
C LEU A 13 5.06 0.53 -11.81
N TYR A 14 5.87 -0.41 -12.29
CA TYR A 14 5.54 -1.24 -13.45
C TYR A 14 4.26 -2.05 -13.29
N ALA A 15 3.95 -2.51 -12.09
CA ALA A 15 2.71 -3.25 -11.87
C ALA A 15 1.48 -2.38 -12.14
N PHE A 16 1.54 -1.11 -11.73
CA PHE A 16 0.46 -0.13 -11.95
C PHE A 16 0.49 0.44 -13.37
N GLU A 17 1.67 0.71 -13.94
CA GLU A 17 1.82 1.16 -15.33
C GLU A 17 1.14 0.22 -16.31
N ARG A 18 1.29 -1.09 -16.10
CA ARG A 18 0.75 -2.12 -16.99
C ARG A 18 -0.71 -2.48 -16.71
N HIS A 19 -1.28 -2.04 -15.60
CA HIS A 19 -2.65 -2.40 -15.25
C HIS A 19 -3.66 -1.53 -16.02
N PRO A 20 -4.62 -2.13 -16.76
CA PRO A 20 -5.50 -1.37 -17.65
C PRO A 20 -6.46 -0.43 -16.93
N GLN A 21 -6.81 -0.71 -15.66
CA GLN A 21 -7.74 0.11 -14.87
C GLN A 21 -7.03 1.18 -14.02
N ILE A 22 -5.72 1.34 -14.16
CA ILE A 22 -4.98 2.43 -13.51
C ILE A 22 -4.73 3.51 -14.57
N ASP A 23 -5.28 4.69 -14.35
CA ASP A 23 -5.18 5.81 -15.29
C ASP A 23 -3.97 6.69 -14.97
N VAL A 24 -3.72 6.92 -13.68
CA VAL A 24 -2.69 7.85 -13.18
C VAL A 24 -1.95 7.23 -12.01
N ILE A 25 -0.66 7.51 -11.93
CA ILE A 25 0.20 7.21 -10.79
C ILE A 25 0.65 8.53 -10.17
N ALA A 26 0.48 8.65 -8.87
CA ALA A 26 1.08 9.68 -8.04
C ALA A 26 2.06 9.04 -7.05
N VAL A 27 3.21 9.65 -6.85
CA VAL A 27 4.20 9.18 -5.87
C VAL A 27 4.40 10.27 -4.82
N VAL A 28 4.36 9.88 -3.55
CA VAL A 28 4.76 10.75 -2.45
C VAL A 28 6.24 10.47 -2.16
N CYS A 29 7.07 11.46 -2.33
CA CYS A 29 8.52 11.33 -2.38
C CYS A 29 9.19 12.17 -1.28
N LEU A 30 10.28 11.67 -0.71
CA LEU A 30 11.12 12.47 0.18
C LEU A 30 11.69 13.66 -0.58
N GLU A 31 11.79 14.81 0.10
CA GLU A 31 12.36 16.03 -0.44
C GLU A 31 13.77 15.78 -1.00
N GLY A 32 14.03 16.31 -2.19
CA GLY A 32 15.30 16.18 -2.91
C GLY A 32 15.43 14.92 -3.77
N TRP A 33 14.44 14.02 -3.75
CA TRP A 33 14.45 12.81 -4.58
C TRP A 33 13.56 12.91 -5.83
N GLU A 34 12.81 13.99 -5.98
CA GLU A 34 11.81 14.17 -7.05
C GLU A 34 12.45 14.08 -8.44
N THR A 35 13.55 14.81 -8.65
CA THR A 35 14.27 14.80 -9.94
C THR A 35 14.84 13.43 -10.28
N ILE A 36 15.36 12.72 -9.27
CA ILE A 36 15.90 11.37 -9.45
C ILE A 36 14.78 10.39 -9.81
N LEU A 37 13.65 10.47 -9.09
CA LEU A 37 12.48 9.65 -9.37
C LEU A 37 11.94 9.91 -10.78
N GLN A 38 11.80 11.17 -11.17
CA GLN A 38 11.34 11.54 -12.51
C GLN A 38 12.30 11.04 -13.59
N SER A 39 13.61 11.12 -13.36
CA SER A 39 14.62 10.62 -14.28
C SER A 39 14.50 9.09 -14.47
N TYR A 40 14.33 8.34 -13.39
CA TYR A 40 14.08 6.91 -13.47
C TYR A 40 12.75 6.59 -14.16
N ALA A 41 11.68 7.31 -13.84
CA ALA A 41 10.39 7.11 -14.48
C ALA A 41 10.49 7.28 -15.99
N ASN A 42 11.19 8.30 -16.45
CA ASN A 42 11.45 8.54 -17.88
C ASN A 42 12.32 7.43 -18.49
N GLN A 43 13.42 7.05 -17.83
CA GLN A 43 14.32 5.99 -18.28
C GLN A 43 13.62 4.64 -18.44
N PHE A 44 12.68 4.35 -17.56
CA PHE A 44 11.96 3.09 -17.52
C PHE A 44 10.54 3.18 -18.12
N GLU A 45 10.23 4.26 -18.84
CA GLU A 45 8.97 4.45 -19.56
C GLU A 45 7.71 4.32 -18.67
N ILE A 46 7.77 4.85 -17.43
CA ILE A 46 6.60 4.95 -16.55
C ILE A 46 5.78 6.16 -16.98
N THR A 47 4.85 5.96 -17.89
CA THR A 47 4.11 7.03 -18.56
C THR A 47 2.92 7.54 -17.75
N LYS A 48 2.37 6.71 -16.84
CA LYS A 48 1.25 7.06 -15.96
C LYS A 48 1.67 7.88 -14.74
N LEU A 49 2.97 8.02 -14.43
CA LEU A 49 3.43 8.90 -13.36
C LEU A 49 3.20 10.36 -13.77
N LYS A 50 2.19 10.99 -13.17
CA LYS A 50 1.81 12.38 -13.46
C LYS A 50 2.14 13.33 -12.33
N HIS A 51 2.17 12.84 -11.09
CA HIS A 51 2.37 13.68 -9.92
C HIS A 51 3.44 13.10 -9.00
N ILE A 52 4.23 14.01 -8.44
CA ILE A 52 5.18 13.73 -7.36
C ILE A 52 4.89 14.74 -6.26
N TYR A 53 4.38 14.26 -5.12
CA TYR A 53 4.04 15.10 -3.98
C TYR A 53 5.12 14.98 -2.89
N PRO A 54 5.28 16.02 -2.06
CA PRO A 54 6.26 15.98 -0.98
C PRO A 54 5.87 14.99 0.11
N GLY A 55 6.86 14.27 0.64
CA GLY A 55 6.70 13.39 1.80
C GLY A 55 6.35 14.17 3.06
N GLY A 56 5.80 13.46 4.04
CA GLY A 56 5.57 13.97 5.39
C GLY A 56 6.54 13.36 6.40
N GLU A 57 6.39 13.71 7.66
CA GLU A 57 7.23 13.23 8.76
C GLU A 57 7.07 11.71 9.01
N ASN A 58 5.94 11.15 8.62
CA ASN A 58 5.62 9.73 8.76
C ASN A 58 4.72 9.23 7.62
N GLY A 59 4.36 7.95 7.65
CA GLY A 59 3.53 7.33 6.62
C GLY A 59 2.14 7.99 6.49
N GLN A 60 1.48 8.27 7.61
CA GLN A 60 0.15 8.90 7.61
C GLN A 60 0.20 10.31 6.99
N SER A 61 1.16 11.13 7.39
CA SER A 61 1.32 12.49 6.85
C SER A 61 1.74 12.48 5.38
N SER A 62 2.53 11.51 4.95
CA SER A 62 2.87 11.32 3.54
C SER A 62 1.64 10.97 2.70
N ILE A 63 0.81 10.02 3.14
CA ILE A 63 -0.44 9.67 2.45
C ILE A 63 -1.37 10.87 2.41
N ARG A 64 -1.51 11.62 3.51
CA ARG A 64 -2.31 12.85 3.56
C ARG A 64 -1.86 13.87 2.52
N ASN A 65 -0.54 14.09 2.39
CA ASN A 65 0.01 15.03 1.42
C ASN A 65 -0.36 14.60 -0.02
N GLY A 66 -0.27 13.31 -0.33
CA GLY A 66 -0.71 12.78 -1.61
C GLY A 66 -2.21 12.97 -1.86
N VAL A 67 -3.04 12.65 -0.86
CA VAL A 67 -4.52 12.83 -0.95
C VAL A 67 -4.89 14.28 -1.19
N PHE A 68 -4.35 15.21 -0.39
CA PHE A 68 -4.62 16.64 -0.55
C PHE A 68 -4.04 17.20 -1.86
N GLY A 69 -2.91 16.66 -2.32
CA GLY A 69 -2.35 17.01 -3.63
C GLY A 69 -3.30 16.64 -4.76
N LEU A 70 -3.87 15.43 -4.75
CA LEU A 70 -4.86 15.00 -5.74
C LEU A 70 -6.12 15.89 -5.71
N GLU A 71 -6.64 16.26 -4.53
CA GLU A 71 -7.74 17.20 -4.39
C GLU A 71 -7.41 18.57 -5.02
N CYS A 72 -6.20 19.09 -4.74
CA CYS A 72 -5.74 20.38 -5.29
C CYS A 72 -5.55 20.35 -6.81
N ASP A 73 -5.14 19.21 -7.37
CA ASP A 73 -4.98 19.03 -8.82
C ASP A 73 -6.31 18.76 -9.56
N GLY A 74 -7.44 18.78 -8.83
CA GLY A 74 -8.79 18.77 -9.40
C GLY A 74 -9.32 17.39 -9.76
N TYR A 75 -8.77 16.30 -9.17
CA TYR A 75 -9.35 14.97 -9.29
C TYR A 75 -10.74 14.92 -8.64
N SER A 76 -11.61 14.07 -9.19
CA SER A 76 -12.97 13.93 -8.69
C SER A 76 -12.99 13.31 -7.29
N GLU A 77 -13.87 13.81 -6.43
CA GLU A 77 -14.14 13.22 -5.12
C GLU A 77 -14.55 11.74 -5.19
N GLU A 78 -15.12 11.30 -6.31
CA GLU A 78 -15.54 9.91 -6.56
C GLU A 78 -14.42 9.03 -7.14
N ASP A 79 -13.28 9.62 -7.54
CA ASP A 79 -12.16 8.85 -8.07
C ASP A 79 -11.64 7.88 -7.02
N LEU A 80 -11.34 6.66 -7.44
CA LEU A 80 -10.75 5.64 -6.57
C LEU A 80 -9.25 5.88 -6.44
N VAL A 81 -8.78 6.02 -5.22
CA VAL A 81 -7.37 6.16 -4.88
C VAL A 81 -6.86 4.88 -4.24
N LEU A 82 -5.94 4.24 -4.91
CA LEU A 82 -5.32 2.99 -4.56
C LEU A 82 -3.97 3.26 -3.91
N ILE A 83 -3.91 3.20 -2.58
CA ILE A 83 -2.71 3.50 -1.79
C ILE A 83 -1.84 2.24 -1.71
N HIS A 84 -0.57 2.35 -2.12
CA HIS A 84 0.35 1.22 -2.13
C HIS A 84 1.74 1.57 -1.60
N ASP A 85 2.34 0.64 -0.86
CA ASP A 85 3.72 0.74 -0.39
C ASP A 85 4.70 0.63 -1.56
N ALA A 86 5.51 1.66 -1.83
CA ALA A 86 6.54 1.65 -2.87
C ALA A 86 7.56 0.51 -2.72
N VAL A 87 7.64 -0.08 -1.54
CA VAL A 87 8.53 -1.20 -1.18
C VAL A 87 7.84 -2.58 -1.22
N ARG A 88 6.72 -2.72 -1.95
CA ARG A 88 6.08 -4.01 -2.27
C ARG A 88 6.14 -4.30 -3.78
N PRO A 89 7.32 -4.61 -4.30
CA PRO A 89 7.53 -4.71 -5.74
C PRO A 89 7.00 -6.00 -6.39
N LEU A 90 6.50 -6.95 -5.59
CA LEU A 90 5.92 -8.22 -6.08
C LEU A 90 4.39 -8.21 -6.13
N ILE A 91 3.76 -7.03 -6.10
CA ILE A 91 2.33 -6.93 -6.30
C ILE A 91 1.93 -7.51 -7.66
N SER A 92 0.93 -8.41 -7.67
CA SER A 92 0.41 -9.02 -8.88
C SER A 92 -0.74 -8.22 -9.50
N GLN A 93 -0.99 -8.43 -10.81
CA GLN A 93 -2.14 -7.82 -11.50
C GLN A 93 -3.46 -8.30 -10.90
N GLU A 94 -3.50 -9.53 -10.42
CA GLU A 94 -4.65 -10.15 -9.77
C GLU A 94 -5.00 -9.45 -8.44
N ILE A 95 -4.00 -9.07 -7.64
CA ILE A 95 -4.24 -8.30 -6.41
C ILE A 95 -4.83 -6.92 -6.74
N ILE A 96 -4.29 -6.21 -7.73
CA ILE A 96 -4.80 -4.90 -8.15
C ILE A 96 -6.25 -5.04 -8.63
N SER A 97 -6.51 -5.97 -9.56
CA SER A 97 -7.85 -6.20 -10.11
C SER A 97 -8.87 -6.59 -9.02
N SER A 98 -8.49 -7.51 -8.12
CA SER A 98 -9.37 -7.95 -7.03
C SER A 98 -9.68 -6.81 -6.04
N ASN A 99 -8.68 -6.01 -5.71
CA ASN A 99 -8.86 -4.88 -4.81
C ASN A 99 -9.79 -3.82 -5.42
N LEU A 100 -9.59 -3.47 -6.70
CA LEU A 100 -10.50 -2.56 -7.43
C LEU A 100 -11.93 -3.12 -7.50
N ALA A 101 -12.11 -4.41 -7.82
CA ALA A 101 -13.42 -5.03 -7.90
C ALA A 101 -14.18 -4.97 -6.55
N VAL A 102 -13.48 -5.22 -5.44
CA VAL A 102 -14.07 -5.11 -4.10
C VAL A 102 -14.42 -3.65 -3.78
N SER A 103 -13.53 -2.70 -4.08
CA SER A 103 -13.78 -1.28 -3.81
C SER A 103 -14.94 -0.73 -4.62
N MET A 104 -15.06 -1.09 -5.90
CA MET A 104 -16.20 -0.69 -6.75
C MET A 104 -17.53 -1.23 -6.22
N ARG A 105 -17.51 -2.42 -5.63
CA ARG A 105 -18.74 -3.06 -5.10
C ARG A 105 -19.16 -2.55 -3.74
N TYR A 106 -18.20 -2.23 -2.87
CA TYR A 106 -18.46 -1.97 -1.46
C TYR A 106 -18.01 -0.58 -0.97
N GLY A 107 -17.39 0.23 -1.84
CA GLY A 107 -16.91 1.58 -1.53
C GLY A 107 -15.46 1.65 -1.04
N ASN A 108 -14.89 0.54 -0.55
CA ASN A 108 -13.48 0.46 -0.20
C ASN A 108 -12.96 -0.98 -0.28
N ALA A 109 -11.63 -1.15 -0.28
CA ALA A 109 -11.01 -2.47 -0.24
C ALA A 109 -9.66 -2.45 0.47
N ILE A 110 -9.45 -3.41 1.35
CA ILE A 110 -8.19 -3.62 2.07
C ILE A 110 -7.62 -4.96 1.67
N THR A 111 -6.47 -4.96 1.01
CA THR A 111 -5.78 -6.21 0.71
C THR A 111 -5.33 -6.89 1.99
N GLY A 112 -5.63 -8.16 2.14
CA GLY A 112 -5.27 -8.91 3.35
C GLY A 112 -5.16 -10.41 3.10
N ILE A 113 -4.35 -11.05 3.94
CA ILE A 113 -4.17 -12.50 4.00
C ILE A 113 -4.53 -13.00 5.40
N LYS A 114 -5.10 -14.19 5.48
CA LYS A 114 -5.41 -14.82 6.76
C LYS A 114 -4.13 -15.02 7.56
N CYS A 115 -4.20 -14.79 8.86
CA CYS A 115 -3.08 -15.11 9.75
C CYS A 115 -2.95 -16.63 9.88
N ALA A 116 -1.78 -17.17 9.53
CA ALA A 116 -1.47 -18.60 9.65
C ALA A 116 -0.81 -18.97 10.99
N GLU A 117 -0.12 -18.00 11.61
CA GLU A 117 0.62 -18.16 12.85
C GLU A 117 -0.28 -18.11 14.09
N ALA A 118 0.18 -18.73 15.18
CA ALA A 118 -0.38 -18.51 16.50
C ALA A 118 0.07 -17.13 17.02
N ILE A 119 -0.88 -16.36 17.55
CA ILE A 119 -0.64 -15.01 18.08
C ILE A 119 -0.87 -15.01 19.58
N LEU A 120 0.13 -14.56 20.32
CA LEU A 120 0.02 -14.28 21.75
C LEU A 120 -0.02 -12.77 21.98
N GLU A 121 -0.82 -12.33 22.92
CA GLU A 121 -0.83 -10.96 23.41
C GLU A 121 0.12 -10.85 24.62
N SER A 122 0.94 -9.81 24.67
CA SER A 122 1.88 -9.60 25.78
C SER A 122 2.09 -8.10 26.01
N ASP A 123 1.86 -7.67 27.24
CA ASP A 123 2.04 -6.27 27.63
C ASP A 123 3.53 -5.92 27.87
N ASP A 124 4.29 -6.87 28.39
CA ASP A 124 5.68 -6.66 28.80
C ASP A 124 6.72 -7.26 27.82
N ARG A 125 6.27 -7.96 26.78
CA ARG A 125 7.10 -8.69 25.78
C ARG A 125 7.95 -9.84 26.37
N LEU A 126 7.65 -10.27 27.59
CA LEU A 126 8.34 -11.36 28.28
C LEU A 126 7.39 -12.51 28.63
N HIS A 127 6.16 -12.19 29.01
CA HIS A 127 5.15 -13.15 29.46
C HIS A 127 3.88 -13.01 28.60
N SER A 128 3.18 -14.10 28.46
CA SER A 128 1.84 -14.11 27.85
C SER A 128 1.00 -15.21 28.48
N ASP A 129 -0.22 -14.84 28.86
CA ASP A 129 -1.28 -15.73 29.32
C ASP A 129 -2.53 -15.65 28.45
N SER A 130 -2.43 -14.90 27.35
CA SER A 130 -3.52 -14.63 26.42
C SER A 130 -3.13 -14.96 24.97
N SER A 131 -4.08 -15.55 24.23
CA SER A 131 -3.92 -15.82 22.81
C SER A 131 -5.05 -15.18 22.00
N ILE A 132 -4.73 -14.67 20.82
CA ILE A 132 -5.72 -14.11 19.92
C ILE A 132 -6.13 -15.19 18.90
N PRO A 133 -7.43 -15.56 18.80
CA PRO A 133 -7.89 -16.56 17.83
C PRO A 133 -7.59 -16.12 16.39
N ARG A 134 -6.69 -16.84 15.73
CA ARG A 134 -6.21 -16.50 14.38
C ARG A 134 -7.27 -16.50 13.30
N ASP A 135 -8.37 -17.24 13.49
CA ASP A 135 -9.47 -17.35 12.52
C ASP A 135 -10.16 -16.01 12.23
N LYS A 136 -9.99 -15.04 13.13
CA LYS A 136 -10.53 -13.67 13.02
C LYS A 136 -9.47 -12.67 12.58
N LEU A 137 -8.21 -13.09 12.39
CA LEU A 137 -7.10 -12.21 12.12
C LEU A 137 -6.72 -12.23 10.65
N PHE A 138 -6.48 -11.02 10.12
CA PHE A 138 -5.92 -10.80 8.81
C PHE A 138 -4.67 -9.92 8.94
N ARG A 139 -3.58 -10.33 8.29
CA ARG A 139 -2.43 -9.47 8.05
C ARG A 139 -2.77 -8.55 6.87
N THR A 140 -2.90 -7.28 7.12
CA THR A 140 -3.21 -6.31 6.06
C THR A 140 -1.98 -6.04 5.21
N GLN A 141 -2.23 -5.91 3.93
CA GLN A 141 -1.26 -5.51 2.92
C GLN A 141 -1.73 -4.24 2.23
N THR A 142 -0.98 -3.77 1.26
CA THR A 142 -1.42 -2.81 0.27
C THR A 142 -1.50 -3.50 -1.10
N PRO A 143 -2.39 -3.07 -2.01
CA PRO A 143 -3.12 -1.80 -2.03
C PRO A 143 -4.27 -1.74 -1.02
N GLN A 144 -4.61 -0.49 -0.64
CA GLN A 144 -5.82 -0.15 0.11
C GLN A 144 -6.56 0.94 -0.66
N THR A 145 -7.78 0.69 -1.07
CA THR A 145 -8.53 1.57 -1.98
C THR A 145 -9.74 2.18 -1.30
N PHE A 146 -9.89 3.48 -1.50
CA PHE A 146 -11.03 4.30 -1.06
C PHE A 146 -11.33 5.35 -2.15
N CYS A 147 -12.51 5.97 -2.13
CA CYS A 147 -12.71 7.17 -2.92
C CYS A 147 -11.96 8.37 -2.33
N LEU A 148 -11.58 9.33 -3.16
CA LEU A 148 -10.79 10.50 -2.76
C LEU A 148 -11.49 11.29 -1.66
N ARG A 149 -12.82 11.47 -1.75
CA ARG A 149 -13.63 12.13 -0.71
C ARG A 149 -13.48 11.50 0.67
N GLU A 150 -13.55 10.17 0.76
CA GLU A 150 -13.43 9.47 2.04
C GLU A 150 -12.03 9.63 2.65
N LEU A 151 -10.99 9.56 1.81
CA LEU A 151 -9.61 9.80 2.26
C LEU A 151 -9.41 11.23 2.77
N GLY A 152 -9.84 12.21 1.98
CA GLY A 152 -9.74 13.62 2.36
C GLY A 152 -10.46 13.93 3.67
N LYS A 153 -11.69 13.43 3.82
CA LYS A 153 -12.48 13.54 5.06
C LYS A 153 -11.76 12.88 6.24
N ALA A 154 -11.26 11.66 6.06
CA ALA A 154 -10.57 10.92 7.13
C ALA A 154 -9.31 11.65 7.60
N HIS A 155 -8.52 12.19 6.69
CA HIS A 155 -7.31 12.92 7.06
C HIS A 155 -7.59 14.26 7.73
N ARG A 156 -8.67 14.98 7.36
CA ARG A 156 -9.11 16.21 8.07
C ARG A 156 -9.60 15.87 9.48
N GLU A 157 -10.44 14.86 9.61
CA GLU A 157 -10.93 14.38 10.91
C GLU A 157 -9.80 13.91 11.83
N ALA A 158 -8.79 13.23 11.26
CA ALA A 158 -7.60 12.83 12.00
C ALA A 158 -6.81 14.02 12.56
N LEU A 159 -6.66 15.10 11.77
CA LEU A 159 -6.01 16.33 12.23
C LEU A 159 -6.79 16.98 13.39
N GLU A 160 -8.13 17.06 13.28
CA GLU A 160 -8.99 17.61 14.33
C GLU A 160 -8.92 16.79 15.64
N LYS A 161 -8.77 15.47 15.54
CA LYS A 161 -8.69 14.56 16.68
C LYS A 161 -7.25 14.35 17.20
N GLY A 162 -6.24 14.94 16.56
CA GLY A 162 -4.84 14.75 16.93
C GLY A 162 -4.30 13.33 16.65
N ILE A 163 -4.91 12.58 15.74
CA ILE A 163 -4.45 11.26 15.30
C ILE A 163 -3.39 11.47 14.21
N THR A 164 -2.12 11.30 14.55
CA THR A 164 -1.00 11.72 13.68
C THR A 164 -0.13 10.60 13.15
N ASN A 165 -0.23 9.38 13.70
CA ASN A 165 0.69 8.29 13.37
C ASN A 165 0.02 6.91 13.37
N SER A 166 -1.11 6.77 12.69
CA SER A 166 -1.70 5.45 12.43
C SER A 166 -0.81 4.63 11.49
N VAL A 167 -0.68 3.35 11.77
CA VAL A 167 0.26 2.44 11.08
C VAL A 167 -0.05 2.29 9.58
N ALA A 168 -1.34 2.40 9.21
CA ALA A 168 -1.82 2.23 7.84
C ALA A 168 -3.14 2.99 7.64
N THR A 169 -3.57 3.19 6.40
CA THR A 169 -4.86 3.83 6.10
C THR A 169 -6.03 3.06 6.71
N CYS A 170 -6.03 1.73 6.63
CA CYS A 170 -7.08 0.91 7.25
C CYS A 170 -7.15 1.08 8.77
N THR A 171 -6.02 1.19 9.46
CA THR A 171 -5.99 1.45 10.92
C THR A 171 -6.51 2.83 11.24
N LEU A 172 -6.13 3.85 10.48
CA LEU A 172 -6.70 5.19 10.62
C LEU A 172 -8.23 5.18 10.50
N MET A 173 -8.76 4.48 9.49
CA MET A 173 -10.21 4.39 9.28
C MET A 173 -10.93 3.72 10.46
N VAL A 174 -10.32 2.72 11.09
CA VAL A 174 -10.86 2.06 12.30
C VAL A 174 -10.77 2.97 13.52
N GLU A 175 -9.64 3.64 13.73
CA GLU A 175 -9.42 4.58 14.84
C GLU A 175 -10.41 5.75 14.83
N LEU A 176 -10.74 6.25 13.64
CA LEU A 176 -11.75 7.30 13.47
C LEU A 176 -13.18 6.81 13.76
N GLY A 177 -13.43 5.49 13.65
CA GLY A 177 -14.71 4.86 13.92
C GLY A 177 -15.76 5.00 12.82
N GLY A 178 -16.86 4.23 12.95
CA GLY A 178 -18.02 4.31 12.08
C GLY A 178 -17.84 3.84 10.62
N ARG A 179 -16.70 3.22 10.28
CA ARG A 179 -16.39 2.75 8.93
C ARG A 179 -16.28 1.24 8.87
N THR A 180 -16.93 0.64 7.89
CA THR A 180 -16.78 -0.79 7.59
C THR A 180 -15.73 -0.96 6.51
N LEU A 181 -14.73 -1.82 6.77
CA LEU A 181 -13.67 -2.12 5.82
C LEU A 181 -13.93 -3.49 5.17
N TYR A 182 -13.76 -3.56 3.85
CA TYR A 182 -13.97 -4.77 3.07
C TYR A 182 -12.64 -5.37 2.66
N LEU A 183 -12.47 -6.67 2.90
CA LEU A 183 -11.23 -7.38 2.61
C LEU A 183 -11.19 -7.85 1.15
N SER A 184 -10.08 -7.63 0.48
CA SER A 184 -9.75 -8.23 -0.81
C SER A 184 -8.60 -9.23 -0.66
N PRO A 185 -8.53 -10.28 -1.50
CA PRO A 185 -7.47 -11.27 -1.41
C PRO A 185 -6.07 -10.67 -1.61
N GLY A 186 -5.16 -11.00 -0.71
CA GLY A 186 -3.72 -10.73 -0.83
C GLY A 186 -2.94 -12.00 -1.14
N GLU A 187 -1.63 -11.88 -1.26
CA GLU A 187 -0.70 -12.98 -1.51
C GLU A 187 0.49 -12.91 -0.56
N GLU A 188 1.01 -14.06 -0.12
CA GLU A 188 2.23 -14.13 0.70
C GLU A 188 3.45 -13.53 -0.04
N ARG A 189 3.47 -13.61 -1.37
CA ARG A 189 4.52 -13.01 -2.20
C ARG A 189 4.51 -11.48 -2.21
N ASN A 190 3.40 -10.84 -1.86
CA ASN A 190 3.28 -9.38 -1.80
C ASN A 190 3.95 -8.84 -0.52
N ILE A 191 5.23 -9.20 -0.35
CA ILE A 191 6.05 -8.84 0.81
C ILE A 191 6.40 -7.36 0.81
N LYS A 192 6.54 -6.79 2.01
CA LYS A 192 7.05 -5.43 2.22
C LYS A 192 8.54 -5.51 2.54
N LEU A 193 9.38 -4.87 1.74
CA LEU A 193 10.83 -4.85 1.97
C LEU A 193 11.16 -3.83 3.07
N THR A 194 11.37 -4.33 4.28
CA THR A 194 11.63 -3.51 5.47
C THR A 194 13.01 -3.71 6.07
N ASN A 195 13.62 -4.85 5.80
CA ASN A 195 14.94 -5.22 6.30
C ASN A 195 15.78 -5.94 5.23
N THR A 196 17.01 -6.30 5.56
CA THR A 196 17.96 -6.94 4.63
C THR A 196 17.51 -8.35 4.23
N GLU A 197 16.90 -9.08 5.16
CA GLU A 197 16.41 -10.45 4.92
C GLU A 197 15.27 -10.46 3.90
N ASP A 198 14.40 -9.43 3.93
CA ASP A 198 13.33 -9.27 2.93
C ASP A 198 13.91 -9.11 1.51
N ILE A 199 15.11 -8.51 1.37
CA ILE A 199 15.77 -8.35 0.08
C ILE A 199 16.25 -9.69 -0.47
N GLU A 200 16.79 -10.55 0.39
CA GLU A 200 17.23 -11.89 0.01
C GLU A 200 16.03 -12.75 -0.41
N LEU A 201 14.96 -12.70 0.38
CA LEU A 201 13.71 -13.36 0.06
C LEU A 201 13.14 -12.85 -1.29
N TYR A 202 13.13 -11.53 -1.47
CA TYR A 202 12.67 -10.91 -2.72
C TYR A 202 13.47 -11.40 -3.94
N LYS A 203 14.81 -11.43 -3.86
CA LYS A 203 15.66 -11.95 -4.95
C LYS A 203 15.34 -13.40 -5.26
N SER A 204 15.14 -14.23 -4.25
CA SER A 204 14.77 -15.63 -4.41
C SER A 204 13.41 -15.78 -5.12
N LEU A 205 12.42 -14.94 -4.73
CA LEU A 205 11.09 -14.95 -5.33
C LEU A 205 11.05 -14.42 -6.75
N LEU A 206 11.95 -13.50 -7.14
CA LEU A 206 12.04 -13.01 -8.52
C LEU A 206 12.38 -14.12 -9.54
N HIS A 207 13.26 -15.05 -9.14
CA HIS A 207 13.75 -16.11 -10.02
C HIS A 207 12.89 -17.38 -9.96
N THR A 208 11.83 -17.40 -9.13
CA THR A 208 10.95 -18.56 -8.96
C THR A 208 9.63 -18.32 -9.68
N SER A 209 9.34 -19.10 -10.73
CA SER A 209 8.03 -19.07 -11.36
C SER A 209 6.96 -19.65 -10.42
N LYS A 210 5.70 -19.16 -10.51
CA LYS A 210 4.57 -19.69 -9.72
C LYS A 210 4.39 -21.22 -9.85
N GLU A 211 4.86 -21.80 -10.95
CA GLU A 211 4.68 -23.24 -11.27
C GLU A 211 5.80 -24.15 -10.72
N SER A 212 6.91 -23.58 -10.27
CA SER A 212 8.06 -24.40 -9.82
C SER A 212 7.88 -25.10 -8.47
N TRP A 213 6.84 -24.72 -7.70
CA TRP A 213 6.57 -25.26 -6.36
C TRP A 213 5.60 -26.47 -6.35
N LEU A 214 5.04 -26.82 -7.51
CA LEU A 214 4.04 -27.89 -7.67
C LEU A 214 4.57 -29.12 -8.43
N LYS A 215 5.88 -29.29 -8.49
CA LYS A 215 6.49 -30.50 -9.07
C LYS A 215 7.08 -31.40 -8.01
#